data_9292944e6f5b67e20775d90d7edda282
#
_entry.id   9292944e6f5b67e20775d90d7edda282
#
_cell.length_a   1.000
_cell.length_b   1.000
_cell.length_c   1.000
_cell.angle_alpha   90.00
_cell.angle_beta   90.00
_cell.angle_gamma   90.00
#
_symmetry.space_group_name_H-M   'P 1'
#
loop_
_entity.id
_entity.type
_entity.pdbx_description
1 polymer ?
#
loop_
_entity_poly.entity_id
_entity_poly.type
_entity_poly.pdbx_seq_one_letter_code
_entity_poly.pdbx_strand_id
1 'polypeptide(L)'
;SGDPVTIVVLGGDGSVDEVICGLQNLSRVTLGYIPIGSGNDFGRGLALPSDTMKALDLVLHSEQTRKINLGVLHYHDKVHRFAVSSGIGYDAAICHQLCISRVKVFFNRLGLGKLAYAACSLYRLRRCQPDEMEILLDDTKSLHFKRVFFASAFNLPYEGGGCKFCPDAKP
;
A
#
# COMPACT_ATOMS: atom_id res chain seq x y z
N SER A 1 5.25 29.41 -8.41
CA SER A 1 6.58 29.21 -7.85
C SER A 1 6.46 29.16 -6.33
N GLY A 2 6.78 28.06 -5.69
CA GLY A 2 6.80 27.86 -4.25
C GLY A 2 8.09 27.13 -3.86
N ASP A 3 8.52 27.26 -2.63
CA ASP A 3 9.72 26.61 -2.10
C ASP A 3 9.50 25.09 -1.93
N PRO A 4 10.57 24.26 -1.92
CA PRO A 4 10.51 22.86 -1.54
C PRO A 4 9.92 22.71 -0.13
N VAL A 5 9.06 21.71 0.06
CA VAL A 5 8.38 21.46 1.33
C VAL A 5 8.71 20.04 1.80
N THR A 6 9.07 19.92 3.07
CA THR A 6 9.19 18.63 3.73
C THR A 6 7.92 18.35 4.53
N ILE A 7 7.30 17.21 4.27
CA ILE A 7 6.11 16.72 4.98
C ILE A 7 6.50 15.46 5.73
N VAL A 8 6.22 15.41 7.02
CA VAL A 8 6.50 14.22 7.84
C VAL A 8 5.19 13.49 8.12
N VAL A 9 5.12 12.24 7.72
CA VAL A 9 3.98 11.36 7.97
C VAL A 9 4.28 10.45 9.15
N LEU A 10 3.51 10.62 10.23
CA LEU A 10 3.47 9.69 11.36
C LEU A 10 2.26 8.78 11.14
N GLY A 11 2.47 7.55 10.71
CA GLY A 11 1.35 6.68 10.39
C GLY A 11 1.76 5.33 9.83
N GLY A 12 0.81 4.65 9.23
CA GLY A 12 1.01 3.45 8.43
C GLY A 12 0.87 3.74 6.94
N ASP A 13 0.76 2.67 6.16
CA ASP A 13 0.69 2.72 4.69
C ASP A 13 -0.50 3.56 4.19
N GLY A 14 -1.67 3.44 4.83
CA GLY A 14 -2.85 4.25 4.50
C GLY A 14 -2.64 5.75 4.71
N SER A 15 -1.92 6.16 5.76
CA SER A 15 -1.62 7.58 5.99
C SER A 15 -0.68 8.14 4.92
N VAL A 16 0.27 7.34 4.45
CA VAL A 16 1.13 7.71 3.32
C VAL A 16 0.29 7.90 2.06
N ASP A 17 -0.61 6.97 1.75
CA ASP A 17 -1.49 7.02 0.58
C ASP A 17 -2.39 8.26 0.61
N GLU A 18 -3.01 8.56 1.75
CA GLU A 18 -3.86 9.74 1.91
C GLU A 18 -3.08 11.04 1.66
N VAL A 19 -1.85 11.13 2.20
CA VAL A 19 -1.00 12.32 2.00
C VAL A 19 -0.61 12.46 0.54
N ILE A 20 -0.09 11.42 -0.11
CA ILE A 20 0.33 11.50 -1.52
C ILE A 20 -0.83 11.76 -2.48
N CYS A 21 -2.04 11.30 -2.16
CA CYS A 21 -3.23 11.59 -2.93
C CYS A 21 -3.69 13.04 -2.77
N GLY A 22 -3.53 13.63 -1.59
CA GLY A 22 -3.90 15.03 -1.32
C GLY A 22 -2.93 16.06 -1.90
N LEU A 23 -1.69 15.66 -2.24
CA LEU A 23 -0.67 16.57 -2.74
C LEU A 23 -0.84 16.85 -4.23
N GLN A 24 -0.84 18.14 -4.60
CA GLN A 24 -0.95 18.56 -6.00
C GLN A 24 0.39 18.51 -6.74
N ASN A 25 1.47 18.98 -6.12
CA ASN A 25 2.79 19.09 -6.73
C ASN A 25 3.82 18.25 -5.99
N LEU A 26 3.90 16.97 -6.36
CA LEU A 26 4.81 16.00 -5.74
C LEU A 26 6.30 16.29 -6.00
N SER A 27 6.63 16.94 -7.11
CA SER A 27 8.04 17.21 -7.46
C SER A 27 8.77 18.13 -6.49
N ARG A 28 8.02 18.80 -5.60
CA ARG A 28 8.52 19.75 -4.60
C ARG A 28 8.44 19.23 -3.18
N VAL A 29 7.92 18.02 -3.02
CA VAL A 29 7.69 17.45 -1.70
C VAL A 29 8.77 16.42 -1.39
N THR A 30 9.42 16.61 -0.26
CA THR A 30 10.20 15.56 0.40
C THR A 30 9.33 14.96 1.50
N LEU A 31 9.13 13.64 1.47
CA LEU A 31 8.34 12.93 2.45
C LEU A 31 9.26 12.30 3.50
N GLY A 32 9.14 12.71 4.74
CA GLY A 32 9.67 12.02 5.90
C GLY A 32 8.64 11.01 6.41
N TYR A 33 9.08 9.81 6.82
CA TYR A 33 8.17 8.77 7.27
C TYR A 33 8.57 8.20 8.63
N ILE A 34 7.63 8.20 9.56
CA ILE A 34 7.79 7.63 10.91
C ILE A 34 6.75 6.53 11.07
N PRO A 35 7.18 5.25 11.11
CA PRO A 35 6.28 4.10 11.11
C PRO A 35 5.64 3.89 12.48
N ILE A 36 4.32 4.10 12.58
CA ILE A 36 3.51 3.79 13.76
C ILE A 36 2.28 2.95 13.42
N GLY A 37 2.17 2.52 12.16
CA GLY A 37 1.10 1.63 11.69
C GLY A 37 1.37 0.16 12.01
N SER A 38 0.42 -0.69 11.68
CA SER A 38 0.51 -2.14 11.90
C SER A 38 1.26 -2.91 10.79
N GLY A 39 1.25 -2.41 9.55
CA GLY A 39 1.91 -3.03 8.38
C GLY A 39 3.27 -2.42 8.12
N ASN A 40 3.27 -1.13 7.84
CA ASN A 40 4.42 -0.31 7.51
C ASN A 40 5.23 -0.87 6.32
N ASP A 41 4.51 -1.36 5.32
CA ASP A 41 5.10 -1.98 4.13
C ASP A 41 5.81 -0.95 3.24
N PHE A 42 5.36 0.31 3.27
CA PHE A 42 6.05 1.44 2.66
C PHE A 42 7.49 1.59 3.21
N GLY A 43 7.62 1.70 4.53
CA GLY A 43 8.94 1.82 5.16
C GLY A 43 9.81 0.59 4.94
N ARG A 44 9.22 -0.60 5.01
CA ARG A 44 9.91 -1.87 4.78
C ARG A 44 10.41 -1.98 3.34
N GLY A 45 9.60 -1.63 2.36
CA GLY A 45 9.95 -1.67 0.94
C GLY A 45 11.07 -0.72 0.57
N LEU A 46 11.18 0.40 1.29
CA LEU A 46 12.25 1.40 1.11
C LEU A 46 13.46 1.16 2.04
N ALA A 47 13.46 0.10 2.83
CA ALA A 47 14.50 -0.21 3.82
C ALA A 47 14.70 0.92 4.85
N LEU A 48 13.61 1.63 5.22
CA LEU A 48 13.64 2.64 6.26
C LEU A 48 13.64 2.00 7.66
N PRO A 49 14.13 2.69 8.70
CA PRO A 49 14.09 2.20 10.06
C PRO A 49 12.66 1.87 10.51
N SER A 50 12.48 0.67 11.09
CA SER A 50 11.20 0.28 11.68
C SER A 50 11.01 0.81 13.11
N ASP A 51 12.10 1.18 13.77
CA ASP A 51 12.09 1.84 15.07
C ASP A 51 11.73 3.32 14.91
N THR A 52 10.74 3.77 15.66
CA THR A 52 10.18 5.13 15.57
C THR A 52 11.21 6.21 15.89
N MET A 53 12.09 5.98 16.87
CA MET A 53 13.10 6.98 17.25
C MET A 53 14.21 7.08 16.21
N LYS A 54 14.63 5.95 15.64
CA LYS A 54 15.61 5.94 14.53
C LYS A 54 15.03 6.56 13.27
N ALA A 55 13.74 6.35 13.00
CA ALA A 55 13.06 6.99 11.89
C ALA A 55 12.95 8.50 12.08
N LEU A 56 12.66 8.96 13.29
CA LEU A 56 12.64 10.38 13.63
C LEU A 56 14.03 11.01 13.44
N ASP A 57 15.07 10.36 13.95
CA ASP A 57 16.45 10.80 13.79
C ASP A 57 16.85 10.93 12.32
N LEU A 58 16.50 9.93 11.50
CA LEU A 58 16.71 9.96 10.06
C LEU A 58 16.00 11.17 9.40
N VAL A 59 14.75 11.42 9.77
CA VAL A 59 13.95 12.53 9.21
C VAL A 59 14.54 13.89 9.59
N LEU A 60 15.07 14.03 10.81
CA LEU A 60 15.60 15.31 11.31
C LEU A 60 17.00 15.62 10.83
N HIS A 61 17.84 14.61 10.61
CA HIS A 61 19.28 14.81 10.41
C HIS A 61 19.81 14.31 9.06
N SER A 62 18.97 13.58 8.25
CA SER A 62 19.44 13.11 6.95
C SER A 62 19.40 14.23 5.91
N GLU A 63 20.52 14.47 5.26
CA GLU A 63 20.61 15.32 4.07
C GLU A 63 20.32 14.53 2.78
N GLN A 64 20.26 13.20 2.86
CA GLN A 64 20.04 12.34 1.72
C GLN A 64 18.55 12.10 1.47
N THR A 65 18.14 12.34 0.24
CA THR A 65 16.81 12.02 -0.25
C THR A 65 16.89 11.01 -1.40
N ARG A 66 15.86 10.15 -1.49
CA ARG A 66 15.71 9.20 -2.59
C ARG A 66 14.45 9.53 -3.37
N LYS A 67 14.58 9.61 -4.69
CA LYS A 67 13.40 9.70 -5.56
C LYS A 67 12.78 8.31 -5.73
N ILE A 68 11.47 8.25 -5.63
CA ILE A 68 10.69 7.05 -5.89
C ILE A 68 9.60 7.37 -6.91
N ASN A 69 9.20 6.36 -7.68
CA ASN A 69 8.01 6.45 -8.50
C ASN A 69 6.77 6.19 -7.64
N LEU A 70 5.63 6.65 -8.09
CA LEU A 70 4.32 6.34 -7.52
C LEU A 70 3.47 5.67 -8.59
N GLY A 71 2.70 4.67 -8.19
CA GLY A 71 1.65 4.14 -9.05
C GLY A 71 0.49 5.13 -9.16
N VAL A 72 -0.13 5.18 -10.33
CA VAL A 72 -1.33 5.99 -10.57
C VAL A 72 -2.43 5.07 -11.08
N LEU A 73 -3.53 5.04 -10.36
CA LEU A 73 -4.73 4.30 -10.72
C LEU A 73 -5.77 5.27 -11.28
N HIS A 74 -6.21 5.03 -12.50
CA HIS A 74 -7.36 5.67 -13.08
C HIS A 74 -8.57 4.74 -12.99
N TYR A 75 -9.62 5.18 -12.30
CA TYR A 75 -10.84 4.39 -12.12
C TYR A 75 -12.07 5.29 -12.27
N HIS A 76 -12.84 5.06 -13.32
CA HIS A 76 -13.88 6.00 -13.76
C HIS A 76 -13.29 7.41 -13.90
N ASP A 77 -13.91 8.41 -13.27
CA ASP A 77 -13.47 9.83 -13.31
C ASP A 77 -12.51 10.17 -12.15
N LYS A 78 -12.00 9.16 -11.43
CA LYS A 78 -11.12 9.36 -10.28
C LYS A 78 -9.69 8.96 -10.60
N VAL A 79 -8.76 9.71 -10.05
CA VAL A 79 -7.32 9.42 -10.06
C VAL A 79 -6.86 9.18 -8.64
N HIS A 80 -6.24 8.06 -8.40
CA HIS A 80 -5.68 7.69 -7.09
C HIS A 80 -4.21 7.35 -7.26
N ARG A 81 -3.37 7.82 -6.34
CA ARG A 81 -1.94 7.48 -6.31
C ARG A 81 -1.70 6.47 -5.21
N PHE A 82 -0.78 5.56 -5.46
CA PHE A 82 -0.38 4.59 -4.44
C PHE A 82 1.14 4.45 -4.40
N ALA A 83 1.66 4.26 -3.18
CA ALA A 83 3.09 4.10 -2.95
C ALA A 83 3.51 2.63 -2.85
N VAL A 84 2.64 1.76 -2.39
CA VAL A 84 2.93 0.35 -2.12
C VAL A 84 2.38 -0.55 -3.22
N SER A 85 1.08 -0.72 -3.25
CA SER A 85 0.37 -1.59 -4.19
C SER A 85 -1.05 -1.11 -4.44
N SER A 86 -1.65 -1.57 -5.52
CA SER A 86 -3.07 -1.40 -5.82
C SER A 86 -3.62 -2.69 -6.42
N GLY A 87 -4.77 -3.15 -5.94
CA GLY A 87 -5.35 -4.41 -6.35
C GLY A 87 -6.85 -4.35 -6.60
N ILE A 88 -7.34 -5.32 -7.36
CA ILE A 88 -8.76 -5.56 -7.63
C ILE A 88 -9.13 -7.01 -7.33
N GLY A 89 -10.41 -7.25 -7.05
CA GLY A 89 -10.94 -8.58 -6.80
C GLY A 89 -10.86 -9.01 -5.34
N TYR A 90 -10.48 -10.26 -5.09
CA TYR A 90 -10.48 -10.88 -3.76
C TYR A 90 -9.63 -10.10 -2.74
N ASP A 91 -8.45 -9.67 -3.11
CA ASP A 91 -7.53 -8.93 -2.23
C ASP A 91 -8.13 -7.59 -1.80
N ALA A 92 -8.60 -6.79 -2.75
CA ALA A 92 -9.30 -5.54 -2.48
C ALA A 92 -10.53 -5.74 -1.58
N ALA A 93 -11.27 -6.84 -1.77
CA ALA A 93 -12.44 -7.17 -0.96
C ALA A 93 -12.07 -7.50 0.50
N ILE A 94 -10.93 -8.15 0.74
CA ILE A 94 -10.40 -8.38 2.10
C ILE A 94 -10.00 -7.06 2.75
N CYS A 95 -9.21 -6.25 2.06
CA CYS A 95 -8.76 -4.95 2.56
C CYS A 95 -9.95 -4.06 2.94
N HIS A 96 -10.94 -3.95 2.06
CA HIS A 96 -12.16 -3.20 2.31
C HIS A 96 -12.90 -3.72 3.55
N GLN A 97 -13.09 -5.05 3.66
CA GLN A 97 -13.79 -5.64 4.80
C GLN A 97 -13.05 -5.42 6.12
N LEU A 98 -11.72 -5.47 6.12
CA LEU A 98 -10.91 -5.20 7.30
C LEU A 98 -10.96 -3.73 7.72
N CYS A 99 -11.04 -2.81 6.76
CA CYS A 99 -11.16 -1.38 7.06
C CYS A 99 -12.48 -1.04 7.75
N ILE A 100 -13.59 -1.64 7.33
CA ILE A 100 -14.93 -1.37 7.88
C ILE A 100 -15.34 -2.28 9.05
N SER A 101 -14.58 -3.35 9.33
CA SER A 101 -14.95 -4.34 10.32
C SER A 101 -14.55 -3.94 11.74
N ARG A 102 -15.53 -3.80 12.62
CA ARG A 102 -15.33 -3.68 14.07
C ARG A 102 -14.63 -4.92 14.68
N VAL A 103 -14.65 -6.04 13.98
CA VAL A 103 -13.99 -7.29 14.35
C VAL A 103 -12.48 -7.11 14.45
N LYS A 104 -11.87 -6.32 13.54
CA LYS A 104 -10.43 -5.98 13.61
C LYS A 104 -10.05 -5.31 14.93
N VAL A 105 -10.87 -4.37 15.39
CA VAL A 105 -10.62 -3.64 16.64
C VAL A 105 -10.67 -4.59 17.85
N PHE A 106 -11.62 -5.49 17.86
CA PHE A 106 -11.79 -6.48 18.92
C PHE A 106 -10.62 -7.49 18.97
N PHE A 107 -10.26 -8.07 17.82
CA PHE A 107 -9.15 -9.03 17.76
C PHE A 107 -7.78 -8.40 17.98
N ASN A 108 -7.58 -7.14 17.57
CA ASN A 108 -6.34 -6.42 17.86
C ASN A 108 -6.17 -6.17 19.37
N ARG A 109 -7.26 -5.90 20.11
CA ARG A 109 -7.24 -5.79 21.58
C ARG A 109 -6.81 -7.09 22.28
N LEU A 110 -7.09 -8.24 21.65
CA LEU A 110 -6.72 -9.55 22.16
C LEU A 110 -5.37 -10.08 21.63
N GLY A 111 -4.63 -9.28 20.86
CA GLY A 111 -3.38 -9.72 20.22
C GLY A 111 -3.57 -10.75 19.10
N LEU A 112 -4.82 -11.00 18.68
CA LEU A 112 -5.20 -12.03 17.70
C LEU A 112 -5.47 -11.47 16.30
N GLY A 113 -4.97 -10.27 15.97
CA GLY A 113 -5.22 -9.60 14.71
C GLY A 113 -4.89 -10.44 13.46
N LYS A 114 -3.81 -11.22 13.50
CA LYS A 114 -3.43 -12.13 12.41
C LYS A 114 -4.44 -13.26 12.18
N LEU A 115 -5.04 -13.80 13.26
CA LEU A 115 -6.07 -14.84 13.18
C LEU A 115 -7.38 -14.29 12.62
N ALA A 116 -7.75 -13.07 12.96
CA ALA A 116 -8.91 -12.40 12.38
C ALA A 116 -8.74 -12.17 10.88
N TYR A 117 -7.55 -11.78 10.46
CA TYR A 117 -7.22 -11.64 9.04
C TYR A 117 -7.38 -12.99 8.31
N ALA A 118 -6.75 -14.03 8.83
CA ALA A 118 -6.82 -15.36 8.23
C ALA A 118 -8.27 -15.91 8.17
N ALA A 119 -9.04 -15.74 9.23
CA ALA A 119 -10.45 -16.18 9.26
C ALA A 119 -11.33 -15.41 8.26
N CYS A 120 -11.14 -14.10 8.15
CA CYS A 120 -11.84 -13.25 7.20
C CYS A 120 -11.47 -13.62 5.75
N SER A 121 -10.18 -13.84 5.48
CA SER A 121 -9.67 -14.27 4.19
C SER A 121 -10.26 -15.63 3.77
N LEU A 122 -10.26 -16.60 4.67
CA LEU A 122 -10.82 -17.94 4.38
C LEU A 122 -12.33 -17.90 4.15
N TYR A 123 -13.05 -17.10 4.93
CA TYR A 123 -14.48 -16.91 4.74
C TYR A 123 -14.81 -16.29 3.38
N ARG A 124 -14.06 -15.27 2.99
CA ARG A 124 -14.20 -14.61 1.68
C ARG A 124 -13.82 -15.52 0.53
N LEU A 125 -12.76 -16.32 0.67
CA LEU A 125 -12.30 -17.25 -0.36
C LEU A 125 -13.38 -18.26 -0.74
N ARG A 126 -14.15 -18.74 0.25
CA ARG A 126 -15.28 -19.67 0.00
C ARG A 126 -16.42 -19.05 -0.81
N ARG A 127 -16.54 -17.73 -0.81
CA ARG A 127 -17.61 -16.99 -1.50
C ARG A 127 -17.11 -16.27 -2.75
N CYS A 128 -15.81 -16.21 -2.96
CA CYS A 128 -15.23 -15.58 -4.12
C CYS A 128 -15.41 -16.48 -5.34
N GLN A 129 -16.04 -15.94 -6.36
CA GLN A 129 -16.08 -16.59 -7.68
C GLN A 129 -14.99 -15.97 -8.54
N PRO A 130 -14.20 -16.79 -9.23
CA PRO A 130 -13.22 -16.26 -10.18
C PRO A 130 -13.94 -15.68 -11.40
N ASP A 131 -13.40 -14.58 -11.92
CA ASP A 131 -13.91 -13.91 -13.10
C ASP A 131 -12.93 -14.00 -14.26
N GLU A 132 -13.40 -13.72 -15.48
CA GLU A 132 -12.53 -13.56 -16.62
C GLU A 132 -11.90 -12.17 -16.57
N MET A 133 -10.63 -12.07 -16.95
CA MET A 133 -9.90 -10.80 -16.95
C MET A 133 -9.00 -10.71 -18.17
N GLU A 134 -9.04 -9.56 -18.81
CA GLU A 134 -8.07 -9.14 -19.80
C GLU A 134 -7.18 -8.05 -19.21
N ILE A 135 -5.87 -8.23 -19.34
CA ILE A 135 -4.87 -7.25 -18.91
C ILE A 135 -4.10 -6.81 -20.15
N LEU A 136 -4.19 -5.52 -20.46
CA LEU A 136 -3.39 -4.90 -21.50
C LEU A 136 -2.15 -4.27 -20.86
N LEU A 137 -0.97 -4.74 -21.24
CA LEU A 137 0.31 -4.23 -20.75
C LEU A 137 0.94 -3.32 -21.81
N ASP A 138 1.32 -2.12 -21.40
CA ASP A 138 2.01 -1.12 -22.24
C ASP A 138 1.29 -0.87 -23.58
N ASP A 139 -0.04 -0.90 -23.57
CA ASP A 139 -0.92 -0.72 -24.75
C ASP A 139 -0.62 -1.68 -25.94
N THR A 140 0.20 -2.69 -25.72
CA THR A 140 0.69 -3.57 -26.79
C THR A 140 0.47 -5.05 -26.56
N LYS A 141 0.55 -5.51 -25.32
CA LYS A 141 0.48 -6.92 -24.96
C LYS A 141 -0.78 -7.21 -24.17
N SER A 142 -1.74 -7.90 -24.82
CA SER A 142 -2.94 -8.41 -24.15
C SER A 142 -2.69 -9.79 -23.57
N LEU A 143 -3.11 -9.97 -22.32
CA LEU A 143 -3.11 -11.24 -21.59
C LEU A 143 -4.54 -11.55 -21.16
N HIS A 144 -5.05 -12.72 -21.55
CA HIS A 144 -6.39 -13.15 -21.21
C HIS A 144 -6.36 -14.31 -20.20
N PHE A 145 -7.09 -14.17 -19.10
CA PHE A 145 -7.18 -15.12 -18.01
C PHE A 145 -8.64 -15.51 -17.77
N LYS A 146 -8.93 -16.81 -17.78
CA LYS A 146 -10.31 -17.33 -17.64
C LYS A 146 -10.80 -17.40 -16.18
N ARG A 147 -9.91 -17.46 -15.22
CA ARG A 147 -10.25 -17.63 -13.80
C ARG A 147 -9.30 -16.85 -12.93
N VAL A 148 -9.64 -15.60 -12.66
CA VAL A 148 -8.84 -14.68 -11.84
C VAL A 148 -9.60 -14.40 -10.54
N PHE A 149 -8.95 -14.57 -9.42
CA PHE A 149 -9.49 -14.18 -8.12
C PHE A 149 -9.13 -12.74 -7.77
N PHE A 150 -7.94 -12.32 -8.15
CA PHE A 150 -7.45 -10.95 -7.95
C PHE A 150 -6.31 -10.63 -8.92
N ALA A 151 -6.09 -9.35 -9.12
CA ALA A 151 -4.90 -8.83 -9.78
C ALA A 151 -4.39 -7.63 -8.99
N SER A 152 -3.08 -7.53 -8.82
CA SER A 152 -2.45 -6.44 -8.08
C SER A 152 -1.23 -5.91 -8.83
N ALA A 153 -1.09 -4.59 -8.84
CA ALA A 153 0.09 -3.89 -9.32
C ALA A 153 0.92 -3.45 -8.11
N PHE A 154 2.21 -3.73 -8.16
CA PHE A 154 3.14 -3.46 -7.06
C PHE A 154 4.17 -2.42 -7.45
N ASN A 155 4.29 -1.39 -6.62
CA ASN A 155 5.37 -0.41 -6.68
C ASN A 155 6.50 -0.76 -5.70
N LEU A 156 6.15 -1.43 -4.59
CA LEU A 156 7.07 -1.93 -3.58
C LEU A 156 6.90 -3.44 -3.35
N PRO A 157 7.94 -4.13 -2.87
CA PRO A 157 7.94 -5.60 -2.78
C PRO A 157 6.96 -6.20 -1.77
N TYR A 158 6.56 -5.44 -0.76
CA TYR A 158 5.82 -5.95 0.40
C TYR A 158 4.38 -5.45 0.44
N GLU A 159 3.48 -6.30 0.94
CA GLU A 159 2.09 -5.98 1.22
C GLU A 159 1.57 -6.85 2.37
N GLY A 160 0.47 -6.42 3.01
CA GLY A 160 -0.21 -7.20 4.04
C GLY A 160 0.56 -7.34 5.35
N GLY A 161 1.46 -6.40 5.65
CA GLY A 161 2.25 -6.38 6.89
C GLY A 161 3.49 -7.26 6.83
N GLY A 162 4.18 -7.27 5.69
CA GLY A 162 5.49 -7.89 5.53
C GLY A 162 5.54 -9.11 4.63
N CYS A 163 4.46 -9.47 3.96
CA CYS A 163 4.49 -10.52 2.94
C CYS A 163 5.16 -9.99 1.67
N LYS A 164 6.18 -10.67 1.18
CA LYS A 164 6.94 -10.27 0.00
C LYS A 164 6.29 -10.84 -1.26
N PHE A 165 5.26 -10.18 -1.75
CA PHE A 165 4.49 -10.63 -2.91
C PHE A 165 5.20 -10.39 -4.24
N CYS A 166 5.89 -9.26 -4.38
CA CYS A 166 6.57 -8.88 -5.61
C CYS A 166 8.06 -8.57 -5.35
N PRO A 167 8.93 -9.59 -5.21
CA PRO A 167 10.33 -9.41 -4.80
C PRO A 167 11.14 -8.46 -5.68
N ASP A 168 10.79 -8.39 -6.95
CA ASP A 168 11.52 -7.62 -7.97
C ASP A 168 10.94 -6.21 -8.19
N ALA A 169 9.89 -5.83 -7.46
CA ALA A 169 9.33 -4.49 -7.54
C ALA A 169 10.35 -3.45 -7.10
N LYS A 170 10.49 -2.41 -7.91
CA LYS A 170 11.43 -1.28 -7.68
C LYS A 170 10.66 0.03 -7.82
N PRO A 171 10.65 0.88 -6.78
CA PRO A 171 9.97 2.17 -6.79
C PRO A 171 10.70 3.22 -7.63
#